data_6f5e1d27f88402d0d69e24f97a56db41
#
_entry.id   6f5e1d27f88402d0d69e24f97a56db41
#
_cell.length_a   1.000
_cell.length_b   1.000
_cell.length_c   1.000
_cell.angle_alpha   90.00
_cell.angle_beta   90.00
_cell.angle_gamma   90.00
#
_symmetry.space_group_name_H-M   'P 1'
#
loop_
_entity.id
_entity.type
_entity.pdbx_description
1 polymer ?
#
loop_
_entity_poly.entity_id
_entity_poly.type
_entity_poly.pdbx_seq_one_letter_code
_entity_poly.pdbx_strand_id
1 'polypeptide(L)'
;TREKVESYVAGQATHHLAEDSAMRALFSDLAVVNPDINLSTARFTAHARYWANLHVVFVHNWRQAITDPEIWIGIRNMLRRASQSKVHLLSRAGFVPDHLHFTLGIHPGESPLDVGLSYMNNLAWVHNLEPIFMPSFYVATFGEYDLGAIHPATGPAPVV
;
A
#
# COMPACT_ATOMS: atom_id res chain seq x y z
N THR A 1 -7.40 -2.96 -12.56
CA THR A 1 -7.18 -4.28 -11.95
C THR A 1 -6.09 -4.20 -10.89
N ARG A 2 -6.09 -5.13 -9.96
CA ARG A 2 -5.06 -5.29 -8.91
C ARG A 2 -3.64 -5.29 -9.49
N GLU A 3 -3.40 -6.13 -10.49
CA GLU A 3 -2.08 -6.27 -11.13
C GLU A 3 -1.54 -4.94 -11.66
N LYS A 4 -2.39 -4.12 -12.25
CA LYS A 4 -1.99 -2.79 -12.73
C LYS A 4 -1.55 -1.89 -11.57
N VAL A 5 -2.27 -1.91 -10.44
CA VAL A 5 -1.90 -1.12 -9.25
C VAL A 5 -0.59 -1.63 -8.65
N GLU A 6 -0.45 -2.94 -8.45
CA GLU A 6 0.76 -3.51 -7.87
C GLU A 6 2.00 -3.33 -8.77
N SER A 7 1.85 -3.50 -10.10
CA SER A 7 2.93 -3.24 -11.05
C SER A 7 3.31 -1.77 -11.08
N TYR A 8 2.34 -0.87 -11.05
CA TYR A 8 2.58 0.57 -10.98
C TYR A 8 3.34 0.94 -9.69
N VAL A 9 2.90 0.42 -8.54
CA VAL A 9 3.57 0.69 -7.25
C VAL A 9 5.00 0.15 -7.23
N ALA A 10 5.22 -1.07 -7.71
CA ALA A 10 6.58 -1.65 -7.76
C ALA A 10 7.51 -0.94 -8.77
N GLY A 11 6.95 -0.40 -9.85
CA GLY A 11 7.69 0.25 -10.94
C GLY A 11 7.98 1.74 -10.78
N GLN A 12 7.70 2.35 -9.62
CA GLN A 12 7.80 3.81 -9.41
C GLN A 12 9.16 4.39 -9.82
N ALA A 13 10.26 3.77 -9.41
CA ALA A 13 11.60 4.25 -9.74
C ALA A 13 11.85 4.29 -11.26
N THR A 14 11.35 3.31 -12.00
CA THR A 14 11.50 3.25 -13.45
C THR A 14 10.68 4.33 -14.16
N HIS A 15 9.49 4.64 -13.65
CA HIS A 15 8.61 5.65 -14.26
C HIS A 15 9.08 7.09 -14.01
N HIS A 16 9.58 7.37 -12.81
CA HIS A 16 9.90 8.75 -12.39
C HIS A 16 11.38 9.12 -12.52
N LEU A 17 12.29 8.15 -12.56
CA LEU A 17 13.74 8.36 -12.56
C LEU A 17 14.39 7.84 -13.86
N ALA A 18 13.69 7.94 -14.99
CA ALA A 18 14.15 7.38 -16.27
C ALA A 18 15.52 7.94 -16.71
N GLU A 19 15.79 9.21 -16.41
CA GLU A 19 17.00 9.93 -16.85
C GLU A 19 18.19 9.78 -15.88
N ASP A 20 17.93 9.51 -14.58
CA ASP A 20 18.99 9.31 -13.56
C ASP A 20 19.15 7.82 -13.23
N SER A 21 20.17 7.20 -13.80
CA SER A 21 20.41 5.77 -13.62
C SER A 21 20.84 5.38 -12.20
N ALA A 22 21.58 6.24 -11.49
CA ALA A 22 22.04 5.96 -10.13
C ALA A 22 20.87 6.05 -9.13
N MET A 23 20.07 7.11 -9.23
CA MET A 23 18.86 7.27 -8.42
C MET A 23 17.84 6.17 -8.71
N ARG A 24 17.66 5.82 -9.98
CA ARG A 24 16.78 4.71 -10.35
C ARG A 24 17.22 3.39 -9.73
N ALA A 25 18.51 3.06 -9.76
CA ALA A 25 19.04 1.85 -9.13
C ALA A 25 18.78 1.85 -7.63
N LEU A 26 19.10 2.94 -6.94
CA LEU A 26 18.86 3.11 -5.50
C LEU A 26 17.39 2.89 -5.13
N PHE A 27 16.46 3.58 -5.78
CA PHE A 27 15.03 3.48 -5.45
C PHE A 27 14.40 2.16 -5.91
N SER A 28 14.95 1.50 -6.93
CA SER A 28 14.58 0.14 -7.28
C SER A 28 14.97 -0.87 -6.20
N ASP A 29 16.15 -0.73 -5.60
CA ASP A 29 16.60 -1.58 -4.49
C ASP A 29 15.82 -1.33 -3.20
N LEU A 30 15.27 -0.14 -3.03
CA LEU A 30 14.39 0.20 -1.91
C LEU A 30 13.00 -0.41 -2.03
N ALA A 31 12.55 -0.73 -3.25
CA ALA A 31 11.21 -1.25 -3.48
C ALA A 31 10.93 -2.51 -2.64
N VAL A 32 9.70 -2.62 -2.15
CA VAL A 32 9.21 -3.81 -1.46
C VAL A 32 8.36 -4.62 -2.42
N VAL A 33 8.75 -5.87 -2.59
CA VAL A 33 7.95 -6.89 -3.31
C VAL A 33 7.87 -8.11 -2.42
N ASN A 34 6.66 -8.43 -1.95
CA ASN A 34 6.38 -9.63 -1.17
C ASN A 34 5.67 -10.65 -2.07
N PRO A 35 6.37 -11.64 -2.63
CA PRO A 35 5.78 -12.61 -3.55
C PRO A 35 4.77 -13.55 -2.86
N ASP A 36 4.92 -13.77 -1.55
CA ASP A 36 4.06 -14.63 -0.75
C ASP A 36 2.71 -13.97 -0.41
N ILE A 37 2.58 -12.66 -0.62
CA ILE A 37 1.35 -11.92 -0.36
C ILE A 37 0.56 -11.75 -1.65
N ASN A 38 -0.56 -12.47 -1.73
CA ASN A 38 -1.49 -12.36 -2.83
C ASN A 38 -2.78 -11.65 -2.38
N LEU A 39 -2.91 -10.37 -2.71
CA LEU A 39 -4.07 -9.56 -2.37
C LEU A 39 -5.34 -9.91 -3.16
N SER A 40 -5.27 -10.78 -4.17
CA SER A 40 -6.46 -11.33 -4.83
C SER A 40 -7.08 -12.50 -4.06
N THR A 41 -6.34 -13.09 -3.11
CA THR A 41 -6.87 -14.16 -2.28
C THR A 41 -7.85 -13.58 -1.26
N ALA A 42 -9.06 -14.12 -1.26
CA ALA A 42 -10.07 -13.76 -0.28
C ALA A 42 -9.61 -14.09 1.14
N ARG A 43 -9.91 -13.20 2.05
CA ARG A 43 -9.80 -13.45 3.49
C ARG A 43 -11.16 -13.74 4.08
N PHE A 44 -11.18 -14.31 5.27
CA PHE A 44 -12.41 -14.79 5.90
C PHE A 44 -12.50 -14.27 7.33
N THR A 45 -13.71 -13.92 7.73
CA THR A 45 -14.12 -13.87 9.12
C THR A 45 -15.08 -15.04 9.40
N ALA A 46 -15.60 -15.16 10.62
CA ALA A 46 -16.60 -16.17 10.95
C ALA A 46 -17.87 -16.09 10.06
N HIS A 47 -18.17 -14.91 9.52
CA HIS A 47 -19.44 -14.62 8.83
C HIS A 47 -19.27 -13.99 7.44
N ALA A 48 -18.03 -13.71 7.00
CA ALA A 48 -17.81 -13.01 5.74
C ALA A 48 -16.56 -13.49 5.01
N ARG A 49 -16.67 -13.52 3.69
CA ARG A 49 -15.54 -13.56 2.76
C ARG A 49 -15.31 -12.15 2.25
N TYR A 50 -14.07 -11.65 2.28
CA TYR A 50 -13.79 -10.27 1.96
C TYR A 50 -12.44 -10.04 1.27
N TRP A 51 -12.37 -8.92 0.58
CA TRP A 51 -11.16 -8.29 0.06
C TRP A 51 -11.18 -6.84 0.55
N ALA A 52 -10.23 -6.46 1.37
CA ALA A 52 -10.08 -5.09 1.82
C ALA A 52 -8.64 -4.67 1.52
N ASN A 53 -8.42 -4.14 0.33
CA ASN A 53 -7.11 -3.74 -0.17
C ASN A 53 -7.06 -2.24 -0.38
N LEU A 54 -5.97 -1.62 0.07
CA LEU A 54 -5.71 -0.20 -0.07
C LEU A 54 -4.47 0.06 -0.91
N HIS A 55 -4.55 1.07 -1.76
CA HIS A 55 -3.43 1.76 -2.35
C HIS A 55 -3.28 3.11 -1.64
N VAL A 56 -2.14 3.35 -1.03
CA VAL A 56 -1.84 4.56 -0.25
C VAL A 56 -0.67 5.29 -0.89
N VAL A 57 -0.74 6.62 -0.93
CA VAL A 57 0.34 7.48 -1.41
C VAL A 57 0.61 8.58 -0.38
N PHE A 58 1.84 8.66 0.07
CA PHE A 58 2.33 9.77 0.89
C PHE A 58 3.27 10.63 0.08
N VAL A 59 2.97 11.92 0.00
CA VAL A 59 3.80 12.91 -0.68
C VAL A 59 4.62 13.67 0.35
N HIS A 60 5.91 13.83 0.05
CA HIS A 60 6.80 14.60 0.91
C HIS A 60 6.37 16.07 1.02
N ASN A 61 6.62 16.70 2.17
CA ASN A 61 6.31 18.09 2.38
C ASN A 61 6.93 18.96 1.27
N TRP A 62 6.10 19.83 0.67
CA TRP A 62 6.49 20.71 -0.43
C TRP A 62 7.04 19.98 -1.66
N ARG A 63 6.77 18.67 -1.82
CA ARG A 63 7.37 17.80 -2.85
C ARG A 63 8.90 17.89 -2.87
N GLN A 64 9.49 18.07 -1.71
CA GLN A 64 10.93 18.15 -1.55
C GLN A 64 11.54 16.78 -1.85
N ALA A 65 12.53 16.76 -2.74
CA ALA A 65 13.24 15.52 -3.05
C ALA A 65 14.20 15.16 -1.92
N ILE A 66 14.00 13.99 -1.31
CA ILE A 66 14.96 13.39 -0.39
C ILE A 66 15.81 12.40 -1.17
N THR A 67 17.10 12.68 -1.23
CA THR A 67 18.07 11.84 -1.93
C THR A 67 18.94 11.01 -0.98
N ASP A 68 18.84 11.23 0.34
CA ASP A 68 19.55 10.48 1.35
C ASP A 68 18.99 9.05 1.46
N PRO A 69 19.78 8.01 1.11
CA PRO A 69 19.34 6.63 1.18
C PRO A 69 18.93 6.17 2.59
N GLU A 70 19.61 6.65 3.62
CA GLU A 70 19.38 6.22 5.01
C GLU A 70 17.97 6.60 5.48
N ILE A 71 17.49 7.76 5.07
CA ILE A 71 16.12 8.20 5.37
C ILE A 71 15.11 7.21 4.76
N TRP A 72 15.27 6.88 3.49
CA TRP A 72 14.37 5.94 2.80
C TRP A 72 14.47 4.52 3.32
N ILE A 73 15.68 4.07 3.71
CA ILE A 73 15.87 2.77 4.38
C ILE A 73 15.11 2.75 5.70
N GLY A 74 15.18 3.82 6.48
CA GLY A 74 14.43 3.97 7.73
C GLY A 74 12.92 3.91 7.49
N ILE A 75 12.40 4.64 6.52
CA ILE A 75 10.99 4.66 6.12
C ILE A 75 10.54 3.25 5.69
N ARG A 76 11.29 2.59 4.81
CA ARG A 76 10.99 1.21 4.36
C ARG A 76 10.92 0.22 5.53
N ASN A 77 11.89 0.28 6.43
CA ASN A 77 11.95 -0.62 7.58
C ASN A 77 10.81 -0.37 8.55
N MET A 78 10.43 0.90 8.78
CA MET A 78 9.27 1.23 9.60
C MET A 78 7.96 0.78 8.94
N LEU A 79 7.82 0.97 7.63
CA LEU A 79 6.65 0.51 6.88
C LEU A 79 6.43 -1.00 7.07
N ARG A 80 7.51 -1.80 6.95
CA ARG A 80 7.46 -3.24 7.17
C ARG A 80 7.09 -3.59 8.62
N ARG A 81 7.72 -2.95 9.61
CA ARG A 81 7.41 -3.19 11.02
C ARG A 81 5.97 -2.80 11.37
N ALA A 82 5.50 -1.68 10.86
CA ALA A 82 4.13 -1.23 11.09
C ALA A 82 3.12 -2.22 10.49
N SER A 83 3.36 -2.72 9.27
CA SER A 83 2.47 -3.71 8.66
C SER A 83 2.43 -5.03 9.44
N GLN A 84 3.58 -5.51 9.90
CA GLN A 84 3.65 -6.71 10.74
C GLN A 84 2.92 -6.54 12.08
N SER A 85 3.15 -5.41 12.77
CA SER A 85 2.52 -5.12 14.06
C SER A 85 1.00 -5.00 13.96
N LYS A 86 0.49 -4.49 12.83
CA LYS A 86 -0.94 -4.33 12.56
C LYS A 86 -1.58 -5.58 11.92
N VAL A 87 -0.77 -6.59 11.61
CA VAL A 87 -1.22 -7.79 10.88
C VAL A 87 -1.82 -7.43 9.52
N HIS A 88 -1.28 -6.38 8.87
CA HIS A 88 -1.62 -6.01 7.50
C HIS A 88 -0.76 -6.74 6.49
N LEU A 89 -1.30 -6.99 5.32
CA LEU A 89 -0.61 -7.65 4.23
C LEU A 89 0.06 -6.59 3.33
N LEU A 90 1.30 -6.23 3.61
CA LEU A 90 2.07 -5.33 2.75
C LEU A 90 2.56 -6.09 1.51
N SER A 91 1.90 -5.88 0.37
CA SER A 91 2.23 -6.58 -0.87
C SER A 91 3.36 -5.89 -1.64
N ARG A 92 3.23 -4.59 -1.87
CA ARG A 92 4.18 -3.79 -2.65
C ARG A 92 4.43 -2.45 -1.98
N ALA A 93 5.65 -1.91 -2.13
CA ALA A 93 5.91 -0.50 -1.91
C ALA A 93 6.96 0.00 -2.91
N GLY A 94 6.71 1.16 -3.48
CA GLY A 94 7.61 1.88 -4.39
C GLY A 94 7.95 3.24 -3.81
N PHE A 95 9.20 3.62 -3.97
CA PHE A 95 9.76 4.86 -3.43
C PHE A 95 10.34 5.68 -4.57
N VAL A 96 10.18 6.98 -4.49
CA VAL A 96 10.84 7.98 -5.31
C VAL A 96 11.18 9.19 -4.43
N PRO A 97 12.03 10.11 -4.87
CA PRO A 97 12.57 11.16 -3.98
C PRO A 97 11.53 12.01 -3.25
N ASP A 98 10.35 12.22 -3.81
CA ASP A 98 9.35 13.14 -3.27
C ASP A 98 8.06 12.46 -2.77
N HIS A 99 7.92 11.13 -2.93
CA HIS A 99 6.74 10.41 -2.46
C HIS A 99 6.97 8.89 -2.36
N LEU A 100 6.04 8.21 -1.72
CA LEU A 100 5.99 6.75 -1.71
C LEU A 100 4.58 6.25 -1.98
N HIS A 101 4.51 5.08 -2.61
CA HIS A 101 3.30 4.31 -2.83
C HIS A 101 3.40 2.97 -2.14
N PHE A 102 2.30 2.48 -1.56
CA PHE A 102 2.26 1.11 -1.06
C PHE A 102 0.85 0.51 -1.13
N THR A 103 0.81 -0.81 -1.18
CA THR A 103 -0.43 -1.59 -1.23
C THR A 103 -0.54 -2.47 0.01
N LEU A 104 -1.71 -2.43 0.63
CA LEU A 104 -2.03 -3.15 1.85
C LEU A 104 -3.29 -3.98 1.71
N GLY A 105 -3.27 -5.19 2.27
CA GLY A 105 -4.50 -5.87 2.67
C GLY A 105 -4.78 -5.57 4.15
N ILE A 106 -5.94 -5.01 4.45
CA ILE A 106 -6.35 -4.57 5.79
C ILE A 106 -7.53 -5.38 6.32
N HIS A 107 -7.86 -5.24 7.61
CA HIS A 107 -9.04 -5.86 8.19
C HIS A 107 -10.34 -5.16 7.73
N PRO A 108 -11.49 -5.87 7.63
CA PRO A 108 -12.71 -5.31 7.05
C PRO A 108 -13.38 -4.23 7.94
N GLY A 109 -13.02 -4.18 9.22
CA GLY A 109 -13.53 -3.18 10.16
C GLY A 109 -12.70 -1.90 10.24
N GLU A 110 -11.60 -1.80 9.47
CA GLU A 110 -10.72 -0.64 9.51
C GLU A 110 -11.12 0.41 8.50
N SER A 111 -11.09 1.68 8.92
CA SER A 111 -11.29 2.81 8.02
C SER A 111 -10.01 3.07 7.21
N PRO A 112 -10.12 3.26 5.87
CA PRO A 112 -8.97 3.65 5.05
C PRO A 112 -8.26 4.91 5.56
N LEU A 113 -9.01 5.88 6.08
CA LEU A 113 -8.46 7.11 6.67
C LEU A 113 -7.61 6.80 7.90
N ASP A 114 -8.14 6.02 8.84
CA ASP A 114 -7.45 5.69 10.09
C ASP A 114 -6.18 4.87 9.83
N VAL A 115 -6.25 3.94 8.87
CA VAL A 115 -5.08 3.19 8.42
C VAL A 115 -4.02 4.14 7.87
N GLY A 116 -4.38 5.03 6.95
CA GLY A 116 -3.44 5.99 6.38
C GLY A 116 -2.80 6.89 7.44
N LEU A 117 -3.58 7.47 8.35
CA LEU A 117 -3.07 8.29 9.45
C LEU A 117 -2.15 7.50 10.38
N SER A 118 -2.50 6.25 10.69
CA SER A 118 -1.68 5.39 11.54
C SER A 118 -0.31 5.11 10.91
N TYR A 119 -0.25 4.83 9.60
CA TYR A 119 1.03 4.66 8.91
C TYR A 119 1.82 5.96 8.83
N MET A 120 1.18 7.08 8.52
CA MET A 120 1.82 8.39 8.49
C MET A 120 2.49 8.71 9.84
N ASN A 121 1.81 8.47 10.96
CA ASN A 121 2.36 8.66 12.30
C ASN A 121 3.54 7.71 12.59
N ASN A 122 3.46 6.44 12.19
CA ASN A 122 4.58 5.52 12.33
C ASN A 122 5.81 5.97 11.53
N LEU A 123 5.62 6.48 10.33
CA LEU A 123 6.71 6.95 9.50
C LEU A 123 7.31 8.25 10.01
N ALA A 124 6.51 9.17 10.57
CA ALA A 124 7.00 10.38 11.23
C ALA A 124 7.92 10.06 12.41
N TRP A 125 7.69 8.96 13.13
CA TRP A 125 8.55 8.52 14.23
C TRP A 125 10.00 8.28 13.80
N VAL A 126 10.26 7.84 12.58
CA VAL A 126 11.62 7.62 12.05
C VAL A 126 12.43 8.92 12.01
N HIS A 127 11.74 10.05 11.94
CA HIS A 127 12.29 11.39 11.83
C HIS A 127 12.03 12.24 13.09
N ASN A 128 12.11 11.62 14.28
CA ASN A 128 11.92 12.30 15.57
C ASN A 128 10.56 13.03 15.66
N LEU A 129 9.52 12.48 15.05
CA LEU A 129 8.18 13.05 14.94
C LEU A 129 8.09 14.34 14.10
N GLU A 130 9.12 14.68 13.35
CA GLU A 130 9.01 15.77 12.37
C GLU A 130 8.10 15.33 11.21
N PRO A 131 7.15 16.16 10.81
CA PRO A 131 6.25 15.85 9.69
C PRO A 131 7.00 15.93 8.36
N ILE A 132 7.47 14.82 7.86
CA ILE A 132 8.14 14.72 6.56
C ILE A 132 7.16 14.66 5.39
N PHE A 133 5.95 14.16 5.64
CA PHE A 133 4.89 14.08 4.64
C PHE A 133 3.89 15.22 4.78
N MET A 134 3.26 15.57 3.68
CA MET A 134 2.12 16.47 3.68
C MET A 134 1.03 15.93 4.61
N PRO A 135 0.24 16.81 5.27
CA PRO A 135 -0.83 16.37 6.16
C PRO A 135 -2.01 15.70 5.42
N SER A 136 -2.00 15.76 4.09
CA SER A 136 -2.95 15.08 3.22
C SER A 136 -2.29 13.91 2.50
N PHE A 137 -3.03 12.84 2.27
CA PHE A 137 -2.57 11.68 1.53
C PHE A 137 -3.67 11.13 0.63
N TYR A 138 -3.27 10.36 -0.37
CA TYR A 138 -4.19 9.62 -1.20
C TYR A 138 -4.38 8.22 -0.62
N VAL A 139 -5.62 7.78 -0.56
CA VAL A 139 -5.97 6.40 -0.26
C VAL A 139 -7.15 5.97 -1.13
N ALA A 140 -7.03 4.82 -1.76
CA ALA A 140 -8.10 4.22 -2.55
C ALA A 140 -8.19 2.71 -2.29
N THR A 141 -9.39 2.18 -2.36
CA THR A 141 -9.60 0.73 -2.41
C THR A 141 -9.34 0.23 -3.82
N PHE A 142 -8.81 -0.97 -3.93
CA PHE A 142 -8.64 -1.65 -5.21
C PHE A 142 -8.90 -3.16 -5.05
N GLY A 143 -9.23 -3.81 -6.16
CA GLY A 143 -9.50 -5.24 -6.17
C GLY A 143 -10.15 -5.68 -7.48
N GLU A 144 -10.44 -6.95 -7.55
CA GLU A 144 -11.27 -7.53 -8.58
C GLU A 144 -12.65 -7.73 -7.99
N TYR A 145 -13.64 -7.12 -8.61
CA TYR A 145 -15.02 -7.35 -8.22
C TYR A 145 -15.51 -8.62 -8.91
N ASP A 146 -15.84 -9.63 -8.13
CA ASP A 146 -16.60 -10.76 -8.64
C ASP A 146 -18.07 -10.36 -8.77
N LEU A 147 -18.43 -9.84 -9.95
CA LEU A 147 -19.81 -9.48 -10.26
C LEU A 147 -20.75 -10.72 -10.21
N GLY A 148 -20.21 -11.92 -10.34
CA GLY A 148 -20.96 -13.17 -10.19
C GLY A 148 -21.48 -13.38 -8.76
N ALA A 149 -20.81 -12.84 -7.76
CA ALA A 149 -21.24 -12.90 -6.37
C ALA A 149 -22.47 -12.03 -6.06
N ILE A 150 -22.80 -11.09 -6.97
CA ILE A 150 -23.92 -10.15 -6.81
C ILE A 150 -25.20 -10.68 -7.53
N HIS A 151 -25.07 -11.64 -8.42
CA HIS A 151 -26.22 -12.27 -9.03
C HIS A 151 -26.91 -13.17 -7.99
N PRO A 152 -28.18 -12.90 -7.67
CA PRO A 152 -28.93 -13.84 -6.85
C PRO A 152 -28.90 -15.21 -7.55
N ALA A 153 -28.58 -16.23 -6.80
CA ALA A 153 -28.69 -17.59 -7.30
C ALA A 153 -30.13 -17.76 -7.84
N THR A 154 -30.28 -17.87 -9.16
CA THR A 154 -31.56 -18.21 -9.81
C THR A 154 -31.83 -19.70 -9.65
N GLY A 155 -31.74 -20.17 -8.39
CA GLY A 155 -32.21 -21.50 -8.02
C GLY A 155 -33.62 -21.41 -7.45
N PRO A 156 -34.49 -22.42 -7.64
CA PRO A 156 -35.78 -22.44 -7.01
C PRO A 156 -35.61 -22.34 -5.49
N ALA A 157 -36.41 -21.50 -4.85
CA ALA A 157 -36.44 -21.37 -3.40
C ALA A 157 -36.63 -22.75 -2.77
N PRO A 158 -35.90 -23.11 -1.68
CA PRO A 158 -36.17 -24.34 -0.98
C PRO A 158 -37.64 -24.31 -0.53
N VAL A 159 -38.37 -25.34 -0.95
CA VAL A 159 -39.74 -25.56 -0.47
C VAL A 159 -39.62 -25.88 1.01
N VAL A 160 -40.25 -25.08 1.85
CA VAL A 160 -40.35 -25.28 3.31
C VAL A 160 -41.37 -26.39 3.58
#